data_dfe96635ffdfe47f05aad26d41b412e5
#
_entry.id   dfe96635ffdfe47f05aad26d41b412e5
#
_cell.length_a   1.000
_cell.length_b   1.000
_cell.length_c   1.000
_cell.angle_alpha   90.00
_cell.angle_beta   90.00
_cell.angle_gamma   90.00
#
_symmetry.space_group_name_H-M   'P 1'
#
loop_
_entity.id
_entity.type
_entity.pdbx_description
1 polymer ?
#
loop_
_entity_poly.entity_id
_entity_poly.type
_entity_poly.pdbx_seq_one_letter_code
_entity_poly.pdbx_strand_id
1 'polypeptide(L)'
;MNQEEALKDQLLQKSNIPEDKIWIIRPRRISCEVEYSRFAEAFKAITGDLKFVVLSAITGLDEADKLSVIYHLGQDSGTVLNLKTSVDKFNPVIQSVTPIFPSAEVYERELVDLLGFKVEGLPQGSRYPLTDDWPLDEHPLRKDWKPKE
;
A
#
# COMPACT_ATOMS: atom_id res chain seq x y z
N MET A 1 -7.44 -23.69 -16.87
CA MET A 1 -6.85 -22.58 -16.09
C MET A 1 -7.92 -21.51 -15.91
N ASN A 2 -8.23 -21.12 -14.68
CA ASN A 2 -9.17 -20.06 -14.42
C ASN A 2 -8.49 -18.68 -14.55
N GLN A 3 -9.28 -17.62 -14.48
CA GLN A 3 -8.79 -16.25 -14.66
C GLN A 3 -7.76 -15.87 -13.61
N GLU A 4 -7.96 -16.29 -12.36
CA GLU A 4 -7.06 -15.97 -11.25
C GLU A 4 -5.71 -16.68 -11.38
N GLU A 5 -5.71 -17.92 -11.83
CA GLU A 5 -4.46 -18.65 -12.09
C GLU A 5 -3.68 -18.05 -13.24
N ALA A 6 -4.36 -17.65 -14.31
CA ALA A 6 -3.72 -16.95 -15.43
C ALA A 6 -3.12 -15.63 -14.97
N LEU A 7 -3.82 -14.88 -14.13
CA LEU A 7 -3.31 -13.63 -13.58
C LEU A 7 -2.13 -13.87 -12.63
N LYS A 8 -2.16 -14.93 -11.83
CA LYS A 8 -1.03 -15.32 -10.98
C LYS A 8 0.21 -15.59 -11.82
N ASP A 9 0.07 -16.33 -12.92
CA ASP A 9 1.17 -16.59 -13.83
C ASP A 9 1.74 -15.30 -14.45
N GLN A 10 0.88 -14.36 -14.82
CA GLN A 10 1.30 -13.04 -15.31
C GLN A 10 2.05 -12.25 -14.24
N LEU A 11 1.59 -12.29 -13.00
CA LEU A 11 2.29 -11.65 -11.88
C LEU A 11 3.69 -12.24 -11.68
N LEU A 12 3.81 -13.56 -11.73
CA LEU A 12 5.10 -14.22 -11.61
C LEU A 12 6.08 -13.79 -12.72
N GLN A 13 5.59 -13.67 -13.95
CA GLN A 13 6.43 -13.32 -15.09
C GLN A 13 6.82 -11.84 -15.13
N LYS A 14 5.89 -10.95 -14.76
CA LYS A 14 6.06 -9.51 -15.01
C LYS A 14 6.47 -8.71 -13.79
N SER A 15 6.07 -9.12 -12.60
CA SER A 15 6.35 -8.36 -11.39
C SER A 15 7.51 -8.89 -10.55
N ASN A 16 8.03 -10.07 -10.89
CA ASN A 16 9.09 -10.75 -10.14
C ASN A 16 8.73 -11.03 -8.67
N ILE A 17 7.46 -11.10 -8.35
CA ILE A 17 7.01 -11.49 -7.01
C ILE A 17 7.12 -13.01 -6.90
N PRO A 18 7.77 -13.56 -5.84
CA PRO A 18 7.89 -15.01 -5.67
C PRO A 18 6.54 -15.70 -5.57
N GLU A 19 6.45 -16.93 -6.07
CA GLU A 19 5.20 -17.69 -6.09
C GLU A 19 4.59 -17.88 -4.70
N ASP A 20 5.42 -18.14 -3.70
CA ASP A 20 5.02 -18.32 -2.32
C ASP A 20 4.49 -17.02 -1.66
N LYS A 21 4.57 -15.89 -2.36
CA LYS A 21 4.07 -14.58 -1.94
C LYS A 21 2.86 -14.11 -2.75
N ILE A 22 2.21 -15.01 -3.47
CA ILE A 22 1.00 -14.72 -4.24
C ILE A 22 -0.09 -15.70 -3.82
N TRP A 23 -1.21 -15.18 -3.34
CA TRP A 23 -2.33 -15.99 -2.85
C TRP A 23 -3.62 -15.65 -3.60
N ILE A 24 -4.27 -16.67 -4.15
CA ILE A 24 -5.63 -16.54 -4.68
C ILE A 24 -6.58 -16.75 -3.50
N ILE A 25 -7.20 -15.67 -3.03
CA ILE A 25 -8.06 -15.70 -1.84
C ILE A 25 -9.44 -16.28 -2.18
N ARG A 26 -9.98 -15.88 -3.32
CA ARG A 26 -11.26 -16.30 -3.87
C ARG A 26 -11.39 -15.75 -5.28
N PRO A 27 -12.47 -16.09 -6.04
CA PRO A 27 -12.64 -15.54 -7.37
C PRO A 27 -12.53 -14.01 -7.38
N ARG A 28 -11.73 -13.47 -8.28
CA ARG A 28 -11.44 -12.04 -8.47
C ARG A 28 -10.79 -11.35 -7.27
N ARG A 29 -10.12 -12.11 -6.40
CA ARG A 29 -9.38 -11.56 -5.25
C ARG A 29 -8.05 -12.24 -5.10
N ILE A 30 -6.99 -11.48 -5.33
CA ILE A 30 -5.60 -11.95 -5.22
C ILE A 30 -4.88 -11.05 -4.22
N SER A 31 -4.04 -11.64 -3.40
CA SER A 31 -3.14 -10.92 -2.51
C SER A 31 -1.71 -11.29 -2.83
N CYS A 32 -0.84 -10.31 -2.77
CA CYS A 32 0.59 -10.56 -2.91
C CYS A 32 1.39 -9.66 -1.97
N GLU A 33 2.61 -10.09 -1.69
CA GLU A 33 3.53 -9.37 -0.82
C GLU A 33 4.88 -9.24 -1.53
N VAL A 34 5.47 -8.06 -1.45
CA VAL A 34 6.74 -7.75 -2.08
C VAL A 34 7.64 -7.01 -1.09
N GLU A 35 8.95 -7.28 -1.14
CA GLU A 35 9.92 -6.49 -0.40
C GLU A 35 9.91 -5.04 -0.92
N TYR A 36 10.06 -4.08 -0.02
CA TYR A 36 9.99 -2.68 -0.42
C TYR A 36 11.04 -2.29 -1.47
N SER A 37 12.22 -2.91 -1.42
CA SER A 37 13.27 -2.69 -2.43
C SER A 37 12.83 -3.04 -3.86
N ARG A 38 11.81 -3.88 -4.02
CA ARG A 38 11.23 -4.29 -5.30
C ARG A 38 9.86 -3.71 -5.56
N PHE A 39 9.35 -2.90 -4.64
CA PHE A 39 7.99 -2.38 -4.70
C PHE A 39 7.75 -1.54 -5.96
N ALA A 40 8.64 -0.60 -6.26
CA ALA A 40 8.46 0.31 -7.39
C ALA A 40 8.35 -0.45 -8.72
N GLU A 41 9.19 -1.46 -8.92
CA GLU A 41 9.18 -2.30 -10.11
C GLU A 41 7.88 -3.13 -10.21
N ALA A 42 7.50 -3.78 -9.11
CA ALA A 42 6.27 -4.57 -9.04
C ALA A 42 5.04 -3.70 -9.27
N PHE A 43 4.98 -2.55 -8.62
CA PHE A 43 3.86 -1.60 -8.75
C PHE A 43 3.69 -1.12 -10.19
N LYS A 44 4.80 -0.82 -10.85
CA LYS A 44 4.82 -0.40 -12.25
C LYS A 44 4.31 -1.49 -13.19
N ALA A 45 4.74 -2.73 -12.99
CA ALA A 45 4.28 -3.87 -13.77
C ALA A 45 2.78 -4.12 -13.57
N ILE A 46 2.32 -4.09 -12.33
CA ILE A 46 0.92 -4.32 -11.96
C ILE A 46 0.01 -3.24 -12.56
N THR A 47 0.37 -1.98 -12.42
CA THR A 47 -0.46 -0.86 -12.89
C THR A 47 -0.34 -0.62 -14.38
N GLY A 48 0.83 -0.85 -14.97
CA GLY A 48 1.09 -0.65 -16.39
C GLY A 48 0.74 -1.87 -17.23
N ASP A 49 1.48 -2.95 -17.07
CA ASP A 49 1.34 -4.14 -17.93
C ASP A 49 0.08 -4.94 -17.64
N LEU A 50 -0.28 -5.08 -16.36
CA LEU A 50 -1.43 -5.88 -15.93
C LEU A 50 -2.72 -5.07 -15.81
N LYS A 51 -2.65 -3.77 -16.07
CA LYS A 51 -3.82 -2.88 -16.16
C LYS A 51 -4.64 -2.78 -14.87
N PHE A 52 -4.01 -2.83 -13.71
CA PHE A 52 -4.66 -2.44 -12.47
C PHE A 52 -4.68 -0.92 -12.38
N VAL A 53 -5.72 -0.31 -12.93
CA VAL A 53 -5.81 1.14 -13.18
C VAL A 53 -6.63 1.89 -12.14
N VAL A 54 -7.17 1.19 -11.15
CA VAL A 54 -7.97 1.79 -10.08
C VAL A 54 -7.27 1.55 -8.74
N LEU A 55 -7.04 2.62 -8.00
CA LEU A 55 -6.63 2.55 -6.60
C LEU A 55 -7.86 2.79 -5.73
N SER A 56 -8.32 1.75 -5.02
CA SER A 56 -9.51 1.83 -4.17
C SER A 56 -9.22 2.42 -2.80
N ALA A 57 -8.07 2.07 -2.23
CA ALA A 57 -7.63 2.54 -0.91
C ALA A 57 -6.17 2.15 -0.68
N ILE A 58 -5.58 2.72 0.36
CA ILE A 58 -4.28 2.30 0.91
C ILE A 58 -4.50 2.07 2.40
N THR A 59 -4.15 0.87 2.88
CA THR A 59 -4.30 0.51 4.29
C THR A 59 -2.92 0.43 4.95
N GLY A 60 -2.75 1.13 6.07
CA GLY A 60 -1.54 1.00 6.89
C GLY A 60 -1.77 0.07 8.07
N LEU A 61 -0.73 -0.64 8.46
CA LEU A 61 -0.75 -1.59 9.59
C LEU A 61 0.50 -1.41 10.45
N ASP A 62 0.31 -1.40 11.76
CA ASP A 62 1.42 -1.57 12.71
C ASP A 62 1.51 -3.05 13.08
N GLU A 63 2.60 -3.72 12.67
CA GLU A 63 2.85 -5.13 12.94
C GLU A 63 3.89 -5.35 14.04
N ALA A 64 4.01 -4.40 14.97
CA ALA A 64 4.88 -4.37 16.14
C ALA A 64 6.34 -4.07 15.81
N ASP A 65 7.00 -4.88 14.98
CA ASP A 65 8.40 -4.71 14.58
C ASP A 65 8.57 -3.91 13.28
N LYS A 66 7.49 -3.77 12.51
CA LYS A 66 7.48 -3.11 11.20
C LYS A 66 6.15 -2.42 10.96
N LEU A 67 6.15 -1.44 10.05
CA LEU A 67 4.92 -0.89 9.50
C LEU A 67 4.71 -1.47 8.11
N SER A 68 3.48 -1.86 7.83
CA SER A 68 3.09 -2.41 6.53
C SER A 68 2.07 -1.52 5.86
N VAL A 69 2.06 -1.56 4.55
CA VAL A 69 1.10 -0.84 3.73
C VAL A 69 0.53 -1.77 2.67
N ILE A 70 -0.77 -1.71 2.47
CA ILE A 70 -1.48 -2.50 1.46
C ILE A 70 -2.14 -1.56 0.48
N TYR A 71 -1.80 -1.72 -0.80
CA TYR A 71 -2.42 -1.00 -1.90
C TYR A 71 -3.52 -1.87 -2.49
N HIS A 72 -4.76 -1.37 -2.47
CA HIS A 72 -5.92 -2.10 -3.01
C HIS A 72 -6.16 -1.64 -4.43
N LEU A 73 -5.78 -2.48 -5.38
CA LEU A 73 -5.76 -2.16 -6.82
C LEU A 73 -6.84 -2.94 -7.56
N GLY A 74 -7.48 -2.32 -8.53
CA GLY A 74 -8.55 -2.93 -9.31
C GLY A 74 -8.34 -2.86 -10.80
N GLN A 75 -8.90 -3.86 -11.50
CA GLN A 75 -9.02 -3.91 -12.96
C GLN A 75 -10.47 -3.67 -13.40
N ASP A 76 -10.66 -3.32 -14.67
CA ASP A 76 -11.99 -3.17 -15.28
C ASP A 76 -12.83 -4.44 -15.19
N SER A 77 -12.19 -5.61 -15.15
CA SER A 77 -12.86 -6.90 -14.97
C SER A 77 -13.50 -7.09 -13.58
N GLY A 78 -13.21 -6.19 -12.64
CA GLY A 78 -13.65 -6.32 -11.25
C GLY A 78 -12.70 -7.13 -10.37
N THR A 79 -11.56 -7.56 -10.89
CA THR A 79 -10.53 -8.23 -10.10
C THR A 79 -9.81 -7.21 -9.20
N VAL A 80 -9.64 -7.56 -7.94
CA VAL A 80 -8.93 -6.76 -6.95
C VAL A 80 -7.66 -7.49 -6.53
N LEU A 81 -6.56 -6.75 -6.54
CA LEU A 81 -5.26 -7.22 -6.06
C LEU A 81 -4.85 -6.37 -4.87
N ASN A 82 -4.52 -7.03 -3.77
CA ASN A 82 -3.99 -6.40 -2.57
C ASN A 82 -2.48 -6.57 -2.57
N LEU A 83 -1.75 -5.50 -2.79
CA LEU A 83 -0.29 -5.51 -2.80
C LEU A 83 0.23 -4.99 -1.48
N LYS A 84 0.86 -5.86 -0.70
CA LYS A 84 1.43 -5.53 0.60
C LYS A 84 2.94 -5.38 0.52
N THR A 85 3.45 -4.39 1.21
CA THR A 85 4.89 -4.24 1.48
C THR A 85 5.11 -3.72 2.89
N SER A 86 6.32 -3.82 3.40
CA SER A 86 6.65 -3.44 4.78
C SER A 86 7.94 -2.64 4.81
N VAL A 87 8.04 -1.74 5.80
CA VAL A 87 9.21 -0.91 6.05
C VAL A 87 9.53 -0.90 7.54
N ASP A 88 10.74 -0.47 7.88
CA ASP A 88 11.18 -0.33 9.27
C ASP A 88 10.25 0.65 10.01
N LYS A 89 9.73 0.22 11.15
CA LYS A 89 8.85 1.04 12.01
C LYS A 89 9.51 2.33 12.49
N PHE A 90 10.80 2.31 12.72
CA PHE A 90 11.53 3.46 13.25
C PHE A 90 12.05 4.41 12.17
N ASN A 91 12.00 4.00 10.91
CA ASN A 91 12.29 4.84 9.76
C ASN A 91 11.37 4.44 8.59
N PRO A 92 10.05 4.68 8.70
CA PRO A 92 9.06 4.17 7.75
C PRO A 92 8.92 5.07 6.53
N VAL A 93 9.94 5.09 5.68
CA VAL A 93 9.99 5.91 4.47
C VAL A 93 9.41 5.13 3.30
N ILE A 94 8.41 5.69 2.63
CA ILE A 94 7.84 5.17 1.39
C ILE A 94 7.75 6.29 0.35
N GLN A 95 7.70 5.90 -0.92
CA GLN A 95 7.53 6.83 -2.02
C GLN A 95 6.04 7.03 -2.32
N SER A 96 5.64 8.27 -2.59
CA SER A 96 4.29 8.57 -3.02
C SER A 96 3.96 7.87 -4.34
N VAL A 97 2.75 7.35 -4.47
CA VAL A 97 2.23 6.81 -5.72
C VAL A 97 1.29 7.79 -6.44
N THR A 98 1.26 9.05 -5.98
CA THR A 98 0.46 10.11 -6.63
C THR A 98 0.84 10.38 -8.10
N PRO A 99 2.09 10.15 -8.55
CA PRO A 99 2.39 10.26 -9.98
C PRO A 99 1.60 9.27 -10.86
N ILE A 100 1.18 8.13 -10.30
CA ILE A 100 0.38 7.14 -11.02
C ILE A 100 -1.10 7.29 -10.66
N PHE A 101 -1.40 7.49 -9.38
CA PHE A 101 -2.76 7.67 -8.86
C PHE A 101 -2.86 8.96 -8.05
N PRO A 102 -3.28 10.08 -8.66
CA PRO A 102 -3.45 11.34 -7.90
C PRO A 102 -4.36 11.23 -6.68
N SER A 103 -5.35 10.33 -6.72
CA SER A 103 -6.25 10.06 -5.60
C SER A 103 -5.55 9.45 -4.37
N ALA A 104 -4.34 8.94 -4.53
CA ALA A 104 -3.56 8.39 -3.42
C ALA A 104 -3.21 9.43 -2.35
N GLU A 105 -3.25 10.71 -2.67
CA GLU A 105 -2.87 11.79 -1.77
C GLU A 105 -3.58 11.70 -0.42
N VAL A 106 -4.89 11.51 -0.41
CA VAL A 106 -5.69 11.42 0.82
C VAL A 106 -5.28 10.21 1.66
N TYR A 107 -5.13 9.07 1.04
CA TYR A 107 -4.72 7.84 1.73
C TYR A 107 -3.30 7.93 2.28
N GLU A 108 -2.40 8.55 1.54
CA GLU A 108 -1.02 8.76 1.99
C GLU A 108 -0.94 9.74 3.16
N ARG A 109 -1.79 10.77 3.19
CA ARG A 109 -1.90 11.67 4.34
C ARG A 109 -2.39 10.96 5.59
N GLU A 110 -3.32 10.02 5.45
CA GLU A 110 -3.75 9.16 6.56
C GLU A 110 -2.58 8.34 7.12
N LEU A 111 -1.75 7.77 6.26
CA LEU A 111 -0.58 7.01 6.69
C LEU A 111 0.38 7.88 7.51
N VAL A 112 0.60 9.10 7.09
CA VAL A 112 1.45 10.06 7.82
C VAL A 112 0.86 10.39 9.18
N ASP A 113 -0.40 10.81 9.22
CA ASP A 113 -1.04 11.25 10.45
C ASP A 113 -1.28 10.11 11.45
N LEU A 114 -1.83 9.01 10.99
CA LEU A 114 -2.30 7.95 11.88
C LEU A 114 -1.20 6.96 12.27
N LEU A 115 -0.19 6.75 11.43
CA LEU A 115 0.84 5.75 11.65
C LEU A 115 2.28 6.30 11.64
N GLY A 116 2.46 7.55 11.23
CA GLY A 116 3.78 8.16 11.22
C GLY A 116 4.68 7.75 10.08
N PHE A 117 4.11 7.30 8.95
CA PHE A 117 4.90 7.09 7.74
C PHE A 117 5.50 8.40 7.25
N LYS A 118 6.66 8.30 6.61
CA LYS A 118 7.29 9.40 5.87
C LYS A 118 7.09 9.12 4.38
N VAL A 119 6.22 9.89 3.75
CA VAL A 119 5.88 9.68 2.33
C VAL A 119 6.63 10.72 1.50
N GLU A 120 7.67 10.31 0.82
CA GLU A 120 8.45 11.18 -0.06
C GLU A 120 7.70 11.43 -1.35
N GLY A 121 7.66 12.69 -1.78
CA GLY A 121 6.95 13.09 -2.99
C GLY A 121 5.45 13.31 -2.79
N LEU A 122 4.96 13.22 -1.56
CA LEU A 122 3.57 13.59 -1.25
C LEU A 122 3.38 15.09 -1.50
N PRO A 123 2.38 15.51 -2.31
CA PRO A 123 2.13 16.92 -2.54
C PRO A 123 1.85 17.67 -1.24
N GLN A 124 2.29 18.92 -1.19
CA GLN A 124 2.02 19.79 -0.03
C GLN A 124 0.52 20.03 0.10
N GLY A 125 0.04 20.09 1.35
CA GLY A 125 -1.36 20.31 1.65
C GLY A 125 -1.63 20.20 3.15
N SER A 126 -2.89 20.39 3.52
CA SER A 126 -3.33 20.27 4.90
C SER A 126 -3.23 18.82 5.39
N ARG A 127 -2.91 18.65 6.66
CA ARG A 127 -2.90 17.33 7.26
C ARG A 127 -4.31 16.71 7.25
N TYR A 128 -4.39 15.41 7.21
CA TYR A 128 -5.63 14.64 7.19
C TYR A 128 -5.38 13.25 7.78
N PRO A 129 -6.26 12.68 8.59
CA PRO A 129 -7.56 13.20 9.04
C PRO A 129 -7.52 13.94 10.38
N LEU A 130 -6.36 14.06 11.02
CA LEU A 130 -6.26 14.67 12.34
C LEU A 130 -6.38 16.21 12.27
N THR A 131 -6.83 16.80 13.37
CA THR A 131 -6.97 18.26 13.48
C THR A 131 -5.61 18.94 13.59
N ASP A 132 -5.55 20.23 13.24
CA ASP A 132 -4.30 20.99 13.22
C ASP A 132 -3.64 21.12 14.59
N ASP A 133 -4.41 21.00 15.67
CA ASP A 133 -3.92 21.05 17.06
C ASP A 133 -3.44 19.69 17.59
N TRP A 134 -3.60 18.62 16.82
CA TRP A 134 -3.07 17.31 17.20
C TRP A 134 -1.53 17.33 17.15
N PRO A 135 -0.83 16.80 18.18
CA PRO A 135 0.64 16.79 18.19
C PRO A 135 1.22 16.05 16.97
N LEU A 136 2.21 16.65 16.32
CA LEU A 136 2.82 16.11 15.08
C LEU A 136 3.58 14.78 15.29
N ASP A 137 4.00 14.52 16.51
CA ASP A 137 4.77 13.33 16.88
C ASP A 137 3.91 12.20 17.48
N GLU A 138 2.59 12.40 17.53
CA GLU A 138 1.65 11.39 18.04
C GLU A 138 0.82 10.79 16.92
N HIS A 139 0.89 9.45 16.79
CA HIS A 139 0.24 8.70 15.74
C HIS A 139 -0.69 7.65 16.35
N PRO A 140 -2.01 7.92 16.41
CA PRO A 140 -2.95 7.17 17.25
C PRO A 140 -3.21 5.73 16.81
N LEU A 141 -2.87 5.33 15.59
CA LEU A 141 -3.02 3.94 15.15
C LEU A 141 -1.79 3.07 15.40
N ARG A 142 -0.71 3.65 15.94
CA ARG A 142 0.43 2.84 16.38
C ARG A 142 0.07 2.07 17.65
N LYS A 143 0.51 0.82 17.75
CA LYS A 143 0.24 -0.05 18.89
C LYS A 143 0.82 0.46 20.20
N ASP A 144 1.91 1.21 20.12
CA ASP A 144 2.59 1.79 21.28
C ASP A 144 2.05 3.17 21.68
N TRP A 145 1.12 3.73 20.89
CA TRP A 145 0.50 5.00 21.26
C TRP A 145 -0.52 4.81 22.38
N LYS A 146 -0.51 5.76 23.33
CA LYS A 146 -1.48 5.81 24.43
C LYS A 146 -1.99 7.24 24.58
N PRO A 147 -3.30 7.42 24.84
CA PRO A 147 -3.84 8.75 25.11
C PRO A 147 -3.21 9.32 26.38
N LYS A 148 -3.03 10.62 26.40
CA LYS A 148 -2.61 11.35 27.60
C LYS A 148 -3.79 11.39 28.60
N GLU A 149 -3.50 11.12 29.87
CA GLU A 149 -4.49 11.23 30.94
C GLU A 149 -4.79 12.69 31.28
#